data_df5a5cebef7dfdc0110e16196b4ec677
#
_entry.id   df5a5cebef7dfdc0110e16196b4ec677
#
_cell.length_a   1.000
_cell.length_b   1.000
_cell.length_c   1.000
_cell.angle_alpha   90.00
_cell.angle_beta   90.00
_cell.angle_gamma   90.00
#
_symmetry.space_group_name_H-M   'P 1'
#
loop_
_entity.id
_entity.type
_entity.pdbx_description
1 polymer ?
#
loop_
_entity_poly.entity_id
_entity_poly.type
_entity_poly.pdbx_seq_one_letter_code
_entity_poly.pdbx_strand_id
1 'polypeptide(L)'
;VMAPYAAILAELERTTPGFRGRAVFARGRELCHTGSVIEGERFFPGWLFDEQENFIQKTLASLRAAGLAPEVTHYSFCTNGSHYAGEKGIRTLGFGPSRESLAHTIDEYVEEEQLLRAHEGYQAICKALTE
;
A
#
# COMPACT_ATOMS: atom_id res chain seq x y z
N VAL A 1 -0.38 -7.92 14.12
CA VAL A 1 -1.25 -8.63 13.15
C VAL A 1 -1.56 -10.04 13.62
N MET A 2 -0.59 -10.84 14.07
CA MET A 2 -0.82 -12.27 14.44
C MET A 2 -1.48 -12.47 15.81
N ALA A 3 -1.33 -11.54 16.75
CA ALA A 3 -1.86 -11.70 18.11
C ALA A 3 -3.37 -11.96 18.19
N PRO A 4 -4.26 -11.29 17.44
CA PRO A 4 -5.68 -11.61 17.47
C PRO A 4 -6.00 -13.03 17.01
N TYR A 5 -5.31 -13.52 15.97
CA TYR A 5 -5.51 -14.89 15.49
C TYR A 5 -5.05 -15.92 16.51
N ALA A 6 -3.92 -15.69 17.18
CA ALA A 6 -3.44 -16.56 18.25
C ALA A 6 -4.45 -16.65 19.42
N ALA A 7 -5.07 -15.53 19.79
CA ALA A 7 -6.09 -15.51 20.83
C ALA A 7 -7.35 -16.31 20.42
N ILE A 8 -7.82 -16.15 19.18
CA ILE A 8 -8.97 -16.91 18.66
C ILE A 8 -8.65 -18.41 18.63
N LEU A 9 -7.46 -18.80 18.17
CA LEU A 9 -7.05 -20.19 18.11
C LEU A 9 -6.95 -20.82 19.50
N ALA A 10 -6.38 -20.11 20.47
CA ALA A 10 -6.32 -20.56 21.85
C ALA A 10 -7.71 -20.77 22.45
N GLU A 11 -8.66 -19.89 22.17
CA GLU A 11 -10.04 -20.04 22.61
C GLU A 11 -10.72 -21.25 21.95
N LEU A 12 -10.52 -21.45 20.65
CA LEU A 12 -11.05 -22.63 19.95
C LEU A 12 -10.45 -23.95 20.47
N GLU A 13 -9.17 -23.99 20.79
CA GLU A 13 -8.53 -25.16 21.40
C GLU A 13 -9.10 -25.48 22.77
N ARG A 14 -9.50 -24.46 23.53
CA ARG A 14 -10.11 -24.62 24.85
C ARG A 14 -11.57 -25.10 24.78
N THR A 15 -12.34 -24.62 23.80
CA THR A 15 -13.79 -24.82 23.71
C THR A 15 -14.22 -25.95 22.78
N THR A 16 -13.34 -26.41 21.88
CA THR A 16 -13.69 -27.38 20.85
C THR A 16 -12.80 -28.63 21.02
N PRO A 17 -13.32 -29.74 21.58
CA PRO A 17 -12.55 -30.96 21.75
C PRO A 17 -11.94 -31.44 20.43
N GLY A 18 -10.63 -31.73 20.45
CA GLY A 18 -9.91 -32.20 19.27
C GLY A 18 -9.43 -31.15 18.28
N PHE A 19 -9.86 -29.89 18.43
CA PHE A 19 -9.35 -28.80 17.60
C PHE A 19 -7.88 -28.51 17.93
N ARG A 20 -7.06 -28.36 16.89
CA ARG A 20 -5.70 -27.83 16.94
C ARG A 20 -5.49 -26.95 15.75
N GLY A 21 -4.93 -25.75 15.96
CA GLY A 21 -4.71 -24.80 14.91
C GLY A 21 -3.49 -23.92 15.14
N ARG A 22 -2.92 -23.40 14.05
CA ARG A 22 -1.89 -22.37 14.12
C ARG A 22 -2.10 -21.36 12.99
N ALA A 23 -1.82 -20.10 13.27
CA ALA A 23 -1.75 -19.05 12.25
C ALA A 23 -0.29 -18.83 11.84
N VAL A 24 -0.02 -18.82 10.57
CA VAL A 24 1.29 -18.53 9.99
C VAL A 24 1.13 -17.63 8.77
N PHE A 25 2.11 -16.80 8.48
CA PHE A 25 2.14 -16.12 7.19
C PHE A 25 2.40 -17.13 6.08
N ALA A 26 1.70 -16.95 4.96
CA ALA A 26 1.94 -17.76 3.79
C ALA A 26 3.36 -17.53 3.26
N ARG A 27 4.01 -18.57 2.76
CA ARG A 27 5.28 -18.45 2.05
C ARG A 27 5.07 -18.66 0.56
N GLY A 28 5.78 -17.91 -0.26
CA GLY A 28 5.85 -18.09 -1.69
C GLY A 28 7.21 -18.61 -2.10
N ARG A 29 7.24 -19.41 -3.15
CA ARG A 29 8.46 -19.85 -3.81
C ARG A 29 8.17 -19.92 -5.32
N GLU A 30 8.84 -19.06 -6.08
CA GLU A 30 8.60 -18.92 -7.51
C GLU A 30 9.92 -19.06 -8.28
N LEU A 31 9.86 -19.71 -9.43
CA LEU A 31 10.98 -19.83 -10.35
C LEU A 31 10.92 -18.70 -11.38
N CYS A 32 11.93 -17.86 -11.42
CA CYS A 32 12.06 -16.82 -12.42
C CYS A 32 12.48 -17.40 -13.78
N HIS A 33 12.22 -16.65 -14.87
CA HIS A 33 12.63 -17.04 -16.23
C HIS A 33 14.15 -17.22 -16.37
N THR A 34 14.94 -16.60 -15.49
CA THR A 34 16.41 -16.77 -15.44
C THR A 34 16.86 -18.05 -14.75
N GLY A 35 15.96 -18.87 -14.21
CA GLY A 35 16.25 -20.02 -13.38
C GLY A 35 16.51 -19.70 -11.90
N SER A 36 16.54 -18.43 -11.51
CA SER A 36 16.66 -18.03 -10.12
C SER A 36 15.35 -18.32 -9.35
N VAL A 37 15.48 -18.69 -8.09
CA VAL A 37 14.33 -18.88 -7.20
C VAL A 37 14.16 -17.67 -6.32
N ILE A 38 12.94 -17.10 -6.31
CA ILE A 38 12.52 -16.10 -5.32
C ILE A 38 11.69 -16.82 -4.28
N GLU A 39 12.09 -16.74 -3.04
CA GLU A 39 11.37 -17.32 -1.91
C GLU A 39 11.26 -16.31 -0.78
N GLY A 40 10.08 -16.24 -0.14
CA GLY A 40 9.85 -15.33 0.96
C GLY A 40 8.50 -15.54 1.63
N GLU A 41 8.35 -14.88 2.76
CA GLU A 41 7.09 -14.78 3.47
C GLU A 41 6.19 -13.77 2.76
N ARG A 42 4.94 -14.11 2.56
CA ARG A 42 3.93 -13.22 1.94
C ARG A 42 3.30 -12.35 3.02
N PHE A 43 4.07 -11.40 3.49
CA PHE A 43 3.62 -10.41 4.46
C PHE A 43 3.95 -9.00 3.97
N PHE A 44 2.93 -8.18 3.88
CA PHE A 44 3.01 -6.79 3.45
C PHE A 44 2.43 -5.92 4.58
N PRO A 45 3.28 -5.34 5.45
CA PRO A 45 2.80 -4.54 6.56
C PRO A 45 2.04 -3.32 6.06
N GLY A 46 0.90 -3.05 6.68
CA GLY A 46 0.19 -1.80 6.50
C GLY A 46 1.02 -0.64 7.03
N TRP A 47 0.78 0.54 6.49
CA TRP A 47 1.44 1.77 6.90
C TRP A 47 0.47 2.94 6.84
N LEU A 48 0.70 3.91 7.72
CA LEU A 48 -0.08 5.13 7.80
C LEU A 48 0.80 6.22 8.38
N PHE A 49 0.76 7.39 7.79
CA PHE A 49 1.37 8.60 8.32
C PHE A 49 0.28 9.55 8.80
N ASP A 50 0.62 10.38 9.79
CA ASP A 50 -0.28 11.45 10.23
C ASP A 50 -0.41 12.47 9.09
N GLU A 51 -1.65 12.82 8.76
CA GLU A 51 -1.97 13.81 7.74
C GLU A 51 -1.23 15.14 7.98
N GLN A 52 -0.97 15.50 9.25
CA GLN A 52 -0.30 16.75 9.62
C GLN A 52 1.22 16.70 9.42
N GLU A 53 1.79 15.56 9.01
CA GLU A 53 3.22 15.52 8.71
C GLU A 53 3.61 16.50 7.60
N ASN A 54 4.74 17.16 7.80
CA ASN A 54 5.20 18.24 6.93
C ASN A 54 5.30 17.83 5.45
N PHE A 55 5.77 16.61 5.16
CA PHE A 55 5.90 16.15 3.78
C PHE A 55 4.52 15.97 3.11
N ILE A 56 3.49 15.56 3.85
CA ILE A 56 2.12 15.44 3.35
C ILE A 56 1.55 16.83 3.11
N GLN A 57 1.69 17.76 4.07
CA GLN A 57 1.17 19.11 3.94
C GLN A 57 1.86 19.89 2.79
N LYS A 58 3.17 19.75 2.63
CA LYS A 58 3.90 20.30 1.47
C LYS A 58 3.37 19.75 0.15
N THR A 59 3.14 18.44 0.08
CA THR A 59 2.58 17.77 -1.09
C THR A 59 1.20 18.31 -1.43
N LEU A 60 0.30 18.38 -0.46
CA LEU A 60 -1.05 18.91 -0.65
C LEU A 60 -1.04 20.37 -1.14
N ALA A 61 -0.22 21.20 -0.53
CA ALA A 61 -0.07 22.60 -0.93
C ALA A 61 0.42 22.73 -2.39
N SER A 62 1.41 21.92 -2.77
CA SER A 62 1.97 21.94 -4.13
C SER A 62 0.98 21.44 -5.17
N LEU A 63 0.23 20.37 -4.88
CA LEU A 63 -0.83 19.86 -5.76
C LEU A 63 -1.95 20.90 -5.96
N ARG A 64 -2.37 21.58 -4.89
CA ARG A 64 -3.36 22.67 -4.98
C ARG A 64 -2.84 23.84 -5.80
N ALA A 65 -1.58 24.21 -5.66
CA ALA A 65 -0.94 25.26 -6.45
C ALA A 65 -0.85 24.88 -7.93
N ALA A 66 -0.76 23.59 -8.26
CA ALA A 66 -0.83 23.07 -9.63
C ALA A 66 -2.28 22.92 -10.17
N GLY A 67 -3.28 23.43 -9.45
CA GLY A 67 -4.68 23.40 -9.89
C GLY A 67 -5.39 22.05 -9.69
N LEU A 68 -4.82 21.17 -8.88
CA LEU A 68 -5.45 19.90 -8.50
C LEU A 68 -6.24 20.06 -7.20
N ALA A 69 -7.19 19.16 -6.95
CA ALA A 69 -7.99 19.11 -5.73
C ALA A 69 -7.68 17.81 -4.95
N PRO A 70 -6.49 17.71 -4.31
CA PRO A 70 -6.11 16.50 -3.61
C PRO A 70 -6.89 16.34 -2.31
N GLU A 71 -7.25 15.08 -2.04
CA GLU A 71 -7.77 14.63 -0.75
C GLU A 71 -6.81 13.61 -0.14
N VAL A 72 -6.68 13.62 1.19
CA VAL A 72 -5.94 12.57 1.90
C VAL A 72 -6.87 11.38 2.13
N THR A 73 -6.41 10.22 1.73
CA THR A 73 -7.14 8.97 1.88
C THR A 73 -6.18 7.81 2.08
N HIS A 74 -6.67 6.60 2.02
CA HIS A 74 -5.88 5.38 2.11
C HIS A 74 -6.31 4.39 1.04
N TYR A 75 -5.42 3.48 0.67
CA TYR A 75 -5.73 2.35 -0.20
C TYR A 75 -6.14 1.13 0.61
N SER A 76 -7.06 0.34 0.07
CA SER A 76 -7.46 -0.97 0.63
C SER A 76 -6.55 -2.11 0.14
N PHE A 77 -5.62 -1.85 -0.75
CA PHE A 77 -4.71 -2.83 -1.34
C PHE A 77 -3.25 -2.57 -0.94
N CYS A 78 -2.41 -3.58 -1.10
CA CYS A 78 -0.99 -3.44 -0.83
C CYS A 78 -0.22 -2.91 -2.05
N THR A 79 0.84 -2.16 -1.78
CA THR A 79 1.79 -1.65 -2.77
C THR A 79 3.21 -1.88 -2.25
N ASN A 80 4.23 -1.57 -3.06
CA ASN A 80 5.62 -1.55 -2.61
C ASN A 80 5.86 -0.56 -1.45
N GLY A 81 4.92 0.35 -1.18
CA GLY A 81 4.90 1.20 0.02
C GLY A 81 4.95 0.40 1.32
N SER A 82 4.44 -0.85 1.33
CA SER A 82 4.57 -1.76 2.47
C SER A 82 6.04 -1.99 2.87
N HIS A 83 6.94 -2.11 1.91
CA HIS A 83 8.37 -2.29 2.16
C HIS A 83 9.06 -0.97 2.51
N TYR A 84 8.75 0.11 1.79
CA TYR A 84 9.37 1.41 2.05
C TYR A 84 8.90 2.02 3.37
N ALA A 85 7.59 2.16 3.55
CA ALA A 85 7.01 2.75 4.74
C ALA A 85 6.82 1.73 5.85
N GLY A 86 6.18 0.59 5.56
CA GLY A 86 5.80 -0.38 6.58
C GLY A 86 6.99 -1.11 7.24
N GLU A 87 8.03 -1.43 6.49
CA GLU A 87 9.22 -2.12 7.03
C GLU A 87 10.35 -1.16 7.38
N LYS A 88 10.57 -0.13 6.57
CA LYS A 88 11.74 0.74 6.66
C LYS A 88 11.45 2.12 7.26
N GLY A 89 10.18 2.45 7.46
CA GLY A 89 9.78 3.77 7.97
C GLY A 89 10.11 4.92 7.03
N ILE A 90 10.33 4.64 5.74
CA ILE A 90 10.61 5.67 4.75
C ILE A 90 9.31 6.42 4.45
N ARG A 91 9.36 7.75 4.48
CA ARG A 91 8.23 8.59 4.12
C ARG A 91 7.76 8.28 2.71
N THR A 92 6.55 7.77 2.60
CA THR A 92 5.97 7.29 1.35
C THR A 92 4.54 7.80 1.22
N LEU A 93 4.16 8.19 0.04
CA LEU A 93 2.78 8.52 -0.29
C LEU A 93 2.39 7.86 -1.61
N GLY A 94 1.11 7.58 -1.77
CA GLY A 94 0.53 7.14 -3.03
C GLY A 94 -0.11 8.30 -3.76
N PHE A 95 0.12 8.39 -5.06
CA PHE A 95 -0.53 9.33 -5.95
C PHE A 95 -0.57 8.73 -7.35
N GLY A 96 -1.65 8.94 -8.08
CA GLY A 96 -1.75 8.46 -9.44
C GLY A 96 -3.13 8.69 -10.06
N PRO A 97 -3.27 8.40 -11.36
CA PRO A 97 -4.54 8.49 -12.07
C PRO A 97 -5.43 7.29 -11.75
N SER A 98 -6.68 7.33 -12.23
CA SER A 98 -7.71 6.30 -12.12
C SER A 98 -8.33 6.18 -10.72
N ARG A 99 -9.16 5.18 -10.56
CA ARG A 99 -9.89 4.86 -9.34
C ARG A 99 -9.52 3.48 -8.85
N GLU A 100 -9.41 3.29 -7.55
CA GLU A 100 -9.13 1.99 -6.95
C GLU A 100 -10.12 0.90 -7.41
N SER A 101 -11.39 1.25 -7.61
CA SER A 101 -12.42 0.31 -8.06
C SER A 101 -12.24 -0.23 -9.48
N LEU A 102 -11.38 0.38 -10.28
CA LEU A 102 -11.04 -0.10 -11.63
C LEU A 102 -9.81 -0.99 -11.65
N ALA A 103 -9.04 -1.01 -10.57
CA ALA A 103 -7.83 -1.84 -10.50
C ALA A 103 -8.18 -3.34 -10.51
N HIS A 104 -7.47 -4.09 -11.37
CA HIS A 104 -7.61 -5.55 -11.51
C HIS A 104 -9.02 -6.02 -11.96
N THR A 105 -9.75 -5.17 -12.66
CA THR A 105 -11.05 -5.51 -13.26
C THR A 105 -10.90 -5.92 -14.72
N ILE A 106 -11.92 -6.61 -15.27
CA ILE A 106 -11.99 -6.85 -16.71
C ILE A 106 -12.22 -5.50 -17.40
N ASP A 107 -11.50 -5.26 -18.50
CA ASP A 107 -11.52 -3.98 -19.22
C ASP A 107 -11.06 -2.79 -18.37
N GLU A 108 -10.11 -3.01 -17.47
CA GLU A 108 -9.45 -1.94 -16.72
C GLU A 108 -8.95 -0.84 -17.66
N TYR A 109 -9.26 0.41 -17.31
CA TYR A 109 -8.89 1.57 -18.10
C TYR A 109 -8.47 2.75 -17.25
N VAL A 110 -7.80 3.69 -17.87
CA VAL A 110 -7.51 5.01 -17.33
C VAL A 110 -7.84 6.07 -18.38
N GLU A 111 -8.42 7.18 -17.96
CA GLU A 111 -8.74 8.29 -18.85
C GLU A 111 -7.47 9.09 -19.17
N GLU A 112 -7.30 9.45 -20.44
CA GLU A 112 -6.11 10.19 -20.91
C GLU A 112 -5.92 11.52 -20.16
N GLU A 113 -6.99 12.25 -19.90
CA GLU A 113 -6.92 13.50 -19.12
C GLU A 113 -6.37 13.26 -17.71
N GLN A 114 -6.71 12.15 -17.06
CA GLN A 114 -6.18 11.81 -15.74
C GLN A 114 -4.69 11.51 -15.79
N LEU A 115 -4.19 10.91 -16.87
CA LEU A 115 -2.75 10.70 -17.06
C LEU A 115 -1.99 12.04 -17.17
N LEU A 116 -2.52 12.97 -17.93
CA LEU A 116 -1.92 14.31 -18.08
C LEU A 116 -1.91 15.06 -16.74
N ARG A 117 -3.02 15.05 -16.02
CA ARG A 117 -3.10 15.67 -14.68
C ARG A 117 -2.21 14.98 -13.66
N ALA A 118 -2.07 13.65 -13.71
CA ALA A 118 -1.14 12.94 -12.86
C ALA A 118 0.31 13.32 -13.14
N HIS A 119 0.68 13.54 -14.41
CA HIS A 119 2.00 14.03 -14.79
C HIS A 119 2.30 15.39 -14.14
N GLU A 120 1.37 16.35 -14.25
CA GLU A 120 1.49 17.66 -13.61
C GLU A 120 1.63 17.52 -12.07
N GLY A 121 0.82 16.66 -11.47
CA GLY A 121 0.89 16.37 -10.04
C GLY A 121 2.22 15.78 -9.60
N TYR A 122 2.77 14.83 -10.35
CA TYR A 122 4.11 14.28 -10.05
C TYR A 122 5.20 15.34 -10.10
N GLN A 123 5.16 16.24 -11.08
CA GLN A 123 6.11 17.36 -11.14
C GLN A 123 6.00 18.26 -9.90
N ALA A 124 4.76 18.59 -9.50
CA ALA A 124 4.50 19.38 -8.31
C ALA A 124 5.00 18.72 -7.02
N ILE A 125 4.75 17.41 -6.86
CA ILE A 125 5.22 16.61 -5.72
C ILE A 125 6.74 16.58 -5.66
N CYS A 126 7.39 16.23 -6.77
CA CYS A 126 8.86 16.17 -6.85
C CYS A 126 9.48 17.50 -6.44
N LYS A 127 8.98 18.61 -6.98
CA LYS A 127 9.46 19.94 -6.64
C LYS A 127 9.29 20.25 -5.14
N ALA A 128 8.12 19.97 -4.56
CA ALA A 128 7.82 20.24 -3.16
C ALA A 128 8.68 19.44 -2.16
N LEU A 129 9.12 18.25 -2.55
CA LEU A 129 9.87 17.35 -1.67
C LEU A 129 11.38 17.41 -1.85
N THR A 130 11.87 18.10 -2.89
CA THR A 130 13.32 18.27 -3.16
C THR A 130 13.84 19.67 -2.85
N GLU A 131 12.97 20.64 -2.69
CA GLU A 131 13.25 22.01 -2.23
C GLU A 131 12.89 22.17 -0.73
#